data_0b167698e22284892ad45dd1703abc3a
#
_entry.id   0b167698e22284892ad45dd1703abc3a
#
_cell.length_a   1.000
_cell.length_b   1.000
_cell.length_c   1.000
_cell.angle_alpha   90.00
_cell.angle_beta   90.00
_cell.angle_gamma   90.00
#
_symmetry.space_group_name_H-M   'P 1'
#
loop_
_entity.id
_entity.type
_entity.pdbx_description
1 polymer ?
#
loop_
_entity_poly.entity_id
_entity_poly.type
_entity_poly.pdbx_seq_one_letter_code
_entity_poly.pdbx_strand_id
1 'polypeptide(L)'
;MSQSENYRIVKSQLPLVGGMGGHNFIAVLDPSGKVVHELNGLATSEDGAIKPIGYLPSDRLKVYSETEAGGFFYNPSQRQQTLYEGSYESVMDKYNKGYEAGKKINDQNLPYPFFGLGKNSNSVASTLLNQMGLDDPDLGNALTPGEGSLLLPEKNWCDPSDWKDWQDEVNRDGKAYGYDPLILNLDGKGIQTLAPSSVSARFDHNADGIATATGWAAAGNGILALDLNNNGKIDSGKEIFGNHSVLSNGATAAHGYAALAELDSNHDNLINQADELFSSLKV
;
A
#
# COMPACT_ATOMS: atom_id res chain seq x y z
N MET A 1 10.80 -18.48 22.74
CA MET A 1 10.14 -17.82 21.60
C MET A 1 10.59 -16.37 21.69
N SER A 2 11.38 -15.87 20.72
CA SER A 2 11.72 -14.45 20.68
C SER A 2 10.43 -13.70 20.38
N GLN A 3 10.05 -12.76 21.23
CA GLN A 3 8.98 -11.81 20.90
C GLN A 3 9.40 -11.07 19.63
N SER A 4 8.49 -10.94 18.69
CA SER A 4 8.67 -10.05 17.54
C SER A 4 8.92 -8.64 18.08
N GLU A 5 9.99 -7.98 17.63
CA GLU A 5 10.21 -6.56 17.96
C GLU A 5 9.36 -5.63 17.08
N ASN A 6 8.54 -6.20 16.20
CA ASN A 6 7.77 -5.49 15.19
C ASN A 6 6.38 -5.08 15.69
N TYR A 7 6.00 -3.88 15.33
CA TYR A 7 4.61 -3.42 15.37
C TYR A 7 3.82 -4.04 14.22
N ARG A 8 2.50 -4.10 14.35
CA ARG A 8 1.63 -4.74 13.34
C ARG A 8 0.40 -3.89 13.04
N ILE A 9 0.03 -3.82 11.78
CA ILE A 9 -1.29 -3.35 11.35
C ILE A 9 -2.16 -4.58 11.15
N VAL A 10 -3.32 -4.60 11.78
CA VAL A 10 -4.29 -5.67 11.67
C VAL A 10 -5.64 -5.13 11.21
N LYS A 11 -6.30 -5.86 10.32
CA LYS A 11 -7.75 -5.72 10.10
C LYS A 11 -8.43 -6.59 11.15
N SER A 12 -9.34 -6.00 11.92
CA SER A 12 -10.11 -6.70 12.94
C SER A 12 -11.61 -6.54 12.69
N GLN A 13 -12.41 -7.48 13.17
CA GLN A 13 -13.85 -7.50 12.95
C GLN A 13 -14.60 -7.62 14.28
N LEU A 14 -15.32 -6.54 14.64
CA LEU A 14 -16.24 -6.55 15.76
C LEU A 14 -17.51 -7.31 15.35
N PRO A 15 -17.93 -8.37 16.08
CA PRO A 15 -19.17 -9.07 15.80
C PRO A 15 -20.38 -8.19 16.14
N LEU A 16 -21.32 -8.08 15.20
CA LEU A 16 -22.58 -7.38 15.36
C LEU A 16 -23.75 -8.37 15.30
N VAL A 17 -24.87 -8.04 15.96
CA VAL A 17 -26.13 -8.81 15.92
C VAL A 17 -25.89 -10.30 16.19
N GLY A 18 -25.24 -10.63 17.31
CA GLY A 18 -24.96 -12.02 17.67
C GLY A 18 -23.98 -12.75 16.73
N GLY A 19 -23.14 -12.01 16.00
CA GLY A 19 -22.14 -12.57 15.10
C GLY A 19 -22.62 -12.80 13.66
N MET A 20 -23.87 -12.46 13.34
CA MET A 20 -24.36 -12.50 11.95
C MET A 20 -23.80 -11.39 11.09
N GLY A 21 -23.54 -10.21 11.68
CA GLY A 21 -22.89 -9.08 11.03
C GLY A 21 -21.46 -8.84 11.54
N GLY A 22 -20.61 -8.26 10.71
CA GLY A 22 -19.25 -7.85 11.04
C GLY A 22 -19.02 -6.36 10.78
N HIS A 23 -18.36 -5.70 11.72
CA HIS A 23 -17.88 -4.34 11.57
C HIS A 23 -16.35 -4.39 11.51
N ASN A 24 -15.80 -4.11 10.34
CA ASN A 24 -14.36 -4.12 10.09
C ASN A 24 -13.73 -2.78 10.47
N PHE A 25 -12.56 -2.84 11.08
CA PHE A 25 -11.76 -1.68 11.45
C PHE A 25 -10.27 -2.03 11.45
N ILE A 26 -9.42 -1.03 11.63
CA ILE A 26 -7.97 -1.17 11.56
C ILE A 26 -7.38 -0.87 12.93
N ALA A 27 -6.50 -1.74 13.42
CA ALA A 27 -5.78 -1.54 14.67
C ALA A 27 -4.26 -1.68 14.45
N VAL A 28 -3.50 -0.91 15.23
CA VAL A 28 -2.05 -1.04 15.35
C VAL A 28 -1.73 -1.71 16.68
N LEU A 29 -0.97 -2.78 16.62
CA LEU A 29 -0.51 -3.53 17.80
C LEU A 29 0.98 -3.31 18.01
N ASP A 30 1.38 -3.12 19.25
CA ASP A 30 2.78 -3.11 19.64
C ASP A 30 3.40 -4.53 19.61
N PRO A 31 4.72 -4.68 19.82
CA PRO A 31 5.38 -5.98 19.85
C PRO A 31 4.83 -6.96 20.89
N SER A 32 4.20 -6.47 21.95
CA SER A 32 3.56 -7.30 22.99
C SER A 32 2.16 -7.80 22.57
N GLY A 33 1.60 -7.25 21.47
CA GLY A 33 0.24 -7.50 21.02
C GLY A 33 -0.82 -6.60 21.64
N LYS A 34 -0.39 -5.57 22.38
CA LYS A 34 -1.31 -4.54 22.91
C LYS A 34 -1.67 -3.56 21.80
N VAL A 35 -2.95 -3.21 21.69
CA VAL A 35 -3.41 -2.16 20.77
C VAL A 35 -2.90 -0.79 21.22
N VAL A 36 -2.36 -0.03 20.28
CA VAL A 36 -1.81 1.32 20.51
C VAL A 36 -2.49 2.40 19.68
N HIS A 37 -3.01 2.04 18.50
CA HIS A 37 -3.82 2.92 17.65
C HIS A 37 -4.95 2.15 16.99
N GLU A 38 -6.01 2.87 16.62
CA GLU A 38 -7.17 2.31 15.95
C GLU A 38 -7.85 3.34 15.05
N LEU A 39 -8.39 2.90 13.91
CA LEU A 39 -9.23 3.68 13.01
C LEU A 39 -10.54 2.94 12.77
N ASN A 40 -11.64 3.59 13.08
CA ASN A 40 -12.98 3.06 12.96
C ASN A 40 -13.89 3.95 12.11
N GLY A 41 -14.66 3.34 11.21
CA GLY A 41 -15.79 3.99 10.54
C GLY A 41 -17.07 3.78 11.36
N LEU A 42 -17.65 4.81 11.94
CA LEU A 42 -18.79 4.71 12.85
C LEU A 42 -19.95 5.61 12.40
N ALA A 43 -21.16 5.23 12.77
CA ALA A 43 -22.32 6.10 12.62
C ALA A 43 -22.32 7.16 13.72
N THR A 44 -22.63 8.39 13.34
CA THR A 44 -22.73 9.53 14.27
C THR A 44 -24.08 10.16 14.14
N SER A 45 -24.83 10.23 15.22
CA SER A 45 -26.12 10.92 15.28
C SER A 45 -25.97 12.43 15.28
N GLU A 46 -27.06 13.16 15.06
CA GLU A 46 -27.10 14.63 14.99
C GLU A 46 -26.62 15.29 16.30
N ASP A 47 -26.85 14.66 17.43
CA ASP A 47 -26.39 15.08 18.77
C ASP A 47 -24.92 14.69 19.06
N GLY A 48 -24.24 14.08 18.09
CA GLY A 48 -22.84 13.66 18.19
C GLY A 48 -22.61 12.29 18.83
N ALA A 49 -23.67 11.53 19.16
CA ALA A 49 -23.51 10.20 19.75
C ALA A 49 -22.96 9.22 18.70
N ILE A 50 -21.93 8.45 19.08
CA ILE A 50 -21.26 7.46 18.25
C ILE A 50 -21.94 6.11 18.40
N LYS A 51 -22.19 5.44 17.27
CA LYS A 51 -22.86 4.12 17.20
C LYS A 51 -22.11 3.19 16.24
N PRO A 52 -22.00 1.90 16.53
CA PRO A 52 -21.39 0.94 15.61
C PRO A 52 -22.16 0.79 14.29
N ILE A 53 -23.48 1.05 14.31
CA ILE A 53 -24.35 0.97 13.13
C ILE A 53 -25.38 2.11 13.15
N GLY A 54 -25.61 2.72 11.98
CA GLY A 54 -26.61 3.78 11.80
C GLY A 54 -27.98 3.23 11.46
N TYR A 55 -29.04 3.87 11.96
CA TYR A 55 -30.43 3.51 11.70
C TYR A 55 -31.35 4.71 11.52
N LEU A 56 -30.83 5.94 11.62
CA LEU A 56 -31.60 7.17 11.38
C LEU A 56 -31.10 7.84 10.09
N PRO A 57 -31.99 8.50 9.33
CA PRO A 57 -31.60 9.27 8.14
C PRO A 57 -30.63 10.42 8.42
N SER A 58 -30.62 10.92 9.67
CA SER A 58 -29.70 11.96 10.14
C SER A 58 -28.31 11.44 10.48
N ASP A 59 -28.14 10.13 10.62
CA ASP A 59 -26.85 9.54 10.97
C ASP A 59 -25.81 9.82 9.87
N ARG A 60 -24.62 10.16 10.28
CA ARG A 60 -23.47 10.44 9.38
C ARG A 60 -22.41 9.37 9.56
N LEU A 61 -21.79 8.97 8.45
CA LEU A 61 -20.63 8.09 8.46
C LEU A 61 -19.39 8.93 8.75
N LYS A 62 -18.67 8.60 9.81
CA LYS A 62 -17.43 9.28 10.18
C LYS A 62 -16.35 8.30 10.58
N VAL A 63 -15.10 8.68 10.37
CA VAL A 63 -13.90 7.96 10.78
C VAL A 63 -13.38 8.57 12.07
N TYR A 64 -13.07 7.72 13.02
CA TYR A 64 -12.58 8.07 14.34
C TYR A 64 -11.29 7.31 14.66
N SER A 65 -10.34 8.01 15.26
CA SER A 65 -9.25 7.39 16.02
C SER A 65 -9.75 6.92 17.39
N GLU A 66 -8.97 6.10 18.09
CA GLU A 66 -9.26 5.65 19.46
C GLU A 66 -9.52 6.80 20.43
N THR A 67 -8.80 7.90 20.27
CA THR A 67 -8.95 9.09 21.12
C THR A 67 -10.30 9.78 20.88
N GLU A 68 -10.70 9.91 19.64
CA GLU A 68 -11.96 10.54 19.23
C GLU A 68 -13.17 9.64 19.53
N ALA A 69 -13.01 8.31 19.40
CA ALA A 69 -14.04 7.33 19.72
C ALA A 69 -14.23 7.08 21.22
N GLY A 70 -13.33 7.60 22.07
CA GLY A 70 -13.38 7.41 23.52
C GLY A 70 -12.86 6.06 24.00
N GLY A 71 -12.09 5.34 23.18
CA GLY A 71 -11.47 4.07 23.54
C GLY A 71 -11.28 3.14 22.35
N PHE A 72 -10.72 1.97 22.61
CA PHE A 72 -10.47 0.92 21.62
C PHE A 72 -11.66 -0.05 21.50
N PHE A 73 -11.96 -0.45 20.27
CA PHE A 73 -12.90 -1.53 19.95
C PHE A 73 -12.18 -2.88 19.79
N TYR A 74 -10.86 -2.86 19.66
CA TYR A 74 -10.05 -4.03 19.46
C TYR A 74 -10.08 -4.98 20.67
N ASN A 75 -10.23 -6.28 20.37
CA ASN A 75 -10.08 -7.36 21.33
C ASN A 75 -9.33 -8.53 20.64
N PRO A 76 -8.32 -9.14 21.27
CA PRO A 76 -7.53 -10.23 20.69
C PRO A 76 -8.35 -11.46 20.28
N SER A 77 -9.55 -11.65 20.84
CA SER A 77 -10.43 -12.77 20.50
C SER A 77 -11.27 -12.54 19.24
N GLN A 78 -11.27 -11.33 18.68
CA GLN A 78 -11.97 -11.01 17.45
C GLN A 78 -11.31 -11.68 16.25
N ARG A 79 -12.09 -11.89 15.18
CA ARG A 79 -11.51 -12.27 13.90
C ARG A 79 -10.60 -11.15 13.43
N GLN A 80 -9.41 -11.50 13.02
CA GLN A 80 -8.42 -10.53 12.61
C GLN A 80 -7.38 -11.16 11.69
N GLN A 81 -6.76 -10.32 10.88
CA GLN A 81 -5.61 -10.69 10.04
C GLN A 81 -4.56 -9.60 10.12
N THR A 82 -3.31 -10.01 10.33
CA THR A 82 -2.16 -9.11 10.20
C THR A 82 -1.93 -8.81 8.74
N LEU A 83 -1.87 -7.52 8.40
CA LEU A 83 -1.70 -7.01 7.05
C LEU A 83 -0.30 -6.47 6.80
N TYR A 84 0.35 -6.00 7.86
CA TYR A 84 1.70 -5.45 7.79
C TYR A 84 2.43 -5.63 9.12
N GLU A 85 3.73 -5.92 9.05
CA GLU A 85 4.63 -5.96 10.21
C GLU A 85 5.90 -5.15 9.89
N GLY A 86 6.36 -4.36 10.86
CA GLY A 86 7.56 -3.56 10.67
C GLY A 86 7.96 -2.76 11.91
N SER A 87 8.93 -1.86 11.74
CA SER A 87 9.31 -0.91 12.77
C SER A 87 8.12 0.00 13.14
N TYR A 88 8.18 0.63 14.31
CA TYR A 88 7.18 1.62 14.71
C TYR A 88 6.98 2.70 13.65
N GLU A 89 8.06 3.24 13.10
CA GLU A 89 8.03 4.30 12.10
C GLU A 89 7.33 3.85 10.80
N SER A 90 7.66 2.66 10.28
CA SER A 90 7.06 2.14 9.06
C SER A 90 5.56 1.81 9.20
N VAL A 91 5.17 1.35 10.39
CA VAL A 91 3.75 1.08 10.72
C VAL A 91 2.99 2.40 10.85
N MET A 92 3.57 3.40 11.54
CA MET A 92 2.93 4.71 11.74
C MET A 92 2.83 5.50 10.44
N ASP A 93 3.77 5.34 9.52
CA ASP A 93 3.64 5.94 8.20
C ASP A 93 2.37 5.46 7.48
N LYS A 94 2.16 4.15 7.42
CA LYS A 94 0.94 3.59 6.84
C LYS A 94 -0.32 4.02 7.60
N TYR A 95 -0.28 3.97 8.93
CA TYR A 95 -1.39 4.42 9.77
C TYR A 95 -1.76 5.88 9.50
N ASN A 96 -0.78 6.77 9.40
CA ASN A 96 -1.01 8.19 9.14
C ASN A 96 -1.65 8.43 7.77
N LYS A 97 -1.29 7.66 6.72
CA LYS A 97 -1.97 7.71 5.40
C LYS A 97 -3.46 7.36 5.55
N GLY A 98 -3.78 6.33 6.33
CA GLY A 98 -5.16 5.99 6.65
C GLY A 98 -5.87 7.07 7.46
N TYR A 99 -5.21 7.64 8.45
CA TYR A 99 -5.76 8.72 9.27
C TYR A 99 -6.11 9.96 8.44
N GLU A 100 -5.20 10.39 7.55
CA GLU A 100 -5.48 11.51 6.62
C GLU A 100 -6.60 11.19 5.62
N ALA A 101 -6.69 9.95 5.16
CA ALA A 101 -7.83 9.50 4.36
C ALA A 101 -9.15 9.56 5.15
N GLY A 102 -9.10 9.21 6.43
CA GLY A 102 -10.24 9.33 7.34
C GLY A 102 -10.76 10.76 7.46
N LYS A 103 -9.87 11.75 7.55
CA LYS A 103 -10.24 13.18 7.54
C LYS A 103 -10.95 13.55 6.23
N LYS A 104 -10.41 13.13 5.08
CA LYS A 104 -11.04 13.38 3.75
C LYS A 104 -12.43 12.76 3.64
N ILE A 105 -12.66 11.59 4.25
CA ILE A 105 -13.99 10.97 4.33
C ILE A 105 -14.91 11.82 5.21
N ASN A 106 -14.43 12.29 6.37
CA ASN A 106 -15.19 13.11 7.29
C ASN A 106 -15.65 14.44 6.68
N ASP A 107 -14.80 15.05 5.85
CA ASP A 107 -15.11 16.31 5.14
C ASP A 107 -16.25 16.15 4.13
N GLN A 108 -16.49 14.94 3.60
CA GLN A 108 -17.61 14.67 2.69
C GLN A 108 -18.96 14.62 3.40
N ASN A 109 -18.99 14.56 4.72
CA ASN A 109 -20.20 14.49 5.55
C ASN A 109 -21.24 13.46 5.04
N LEU A 110 -20.78 12.26 4.70
CA LEU A 110 -21.57 11.22 4.07
C LEU A 110 -22.71 10.74 4.99
N PRO A 111 -23.93 10.50 4.45
CA PRO A 111 -24.97 9.85 5.20
C PRO A 111 -24.60 8.40 5.54
N TYR A 112 -24.92 7.96 6.75
CA TYR A 112 -24.80 6.53 7.08
C TYR A 112 -26.01 5.79 6.50
N PRO A 113 -25.84 4.75 5.67
CA PRO A 113 -26.96 4.04 5.08
C PRO A 113 -27.75 3.27 6.14
N PHE A 114 -29.07 3.21 5.96
CA PHE A 114 -29.99 2.54 6.87
C PHE A 114 -29.55 1.08 7.12
N PHE A 115 -29.34 0.71 8.38
CA PHE A 115 -28.81 -0.58 8.81
C PHE A 115 -27.52 -1.01 8.12
N GLY A 116 -26.72 -0.06 7.63
CA GLY A 116 -25.45 -0.37 6.97
C GLY A 116 -25.58 -1.02 5.58
N LEU A 117 -26.75 -0.95 4.95
CA LEU A 117 -26.95 -1.47 3.59
C LEU A 117 -26.41 -0.44 2.56
N GLY A 118 -25.20 -0.67 2.08
CA GLY A 118 -24.50 0.23 1.15
C GLY A 118 -23.11 0.62 1.65
N LYS A 119 -22.64 1.82 1.27
CA LYS A 119 -21.34 2.36 1.72
C LYS A 119 -21.42 2.76 3.20
N ASN A 120 -20.73 2.04 4.06
CA ASN A 120 -20.83 2.11 5.51
C ASN A 120 -19.44 1.99 6.19
N SER A 121 -19.39 1.62 7.45
CA SER A 121 -18.17 1.40 8.22
C SER A 121 -17.20 0.37 7.58
N ASN A 122 -17.71 -0.68 6.93
CA ASN A 122 -16.86 -1.64 6.22
C ASN A 122 -16.24 -1.00 4.97
N SER A 123 -16.99 -0.12 4.27
CA SER A 123 -16.43 0.70 3.17
C SER A 123 -15.37 1.67 3.66
N VAL A 124 -15.47 2.17 4.89
CA VAL A 124 -14.40 2.95 5.52
C VAL A 124 -13.15 2.08 5.65
N ALA A 125 -13.23 0.92 6.27
CA ALA A 125 -12.08 0.02 6.47
C ALA A 125 -11.40 -0.30 5.12
N SER A 126 -12.18 -0.70 4.10
CA SER A 126 -11.69 -0.96 2.74
C SER A 126 -10.97 0.27 2.14
N THR A 127 -11.55 1.46 2.32
CA THR A 127 -10.95 2.70 1.81
C THR A 127 -9.63 3.03 2.51
N LEU A 128 -9.61 2.93 3.84
CA LEU A 128 -8.39 3.20 4.61
C LEU A 128 -7.26 2.24 4.22
N LEU A 129 -7.56 0.94 4.08
CA LEU A 129 -6.58 -0.06 3.65
C LEU A 129 -6.04 0.24 2.24
N ASN A 130 -6.92 0.58 1.29
CA ASN A 130 -6.51 1.00 -0.04
C ASN A 130 -5.56 2.21 0.02
N GLN A 131 -5.89 3.22 0.83
CA GLN A 131 -5.06 4.43 0.98
C GLN A 131 -3.75 4.19 1.75
N MET A 132 -3.66 3.13 2.55
CA MET A 132 -2.44 2.66 3.21
C MET A 132 -1.56 1.79 2.30
N GLY A 133 -2.06 1.35 1.12
CA GLY A 133 -1.41 0.36 0.26
C GLY A 133 -1.37 -1.02 0.87
N LEU A 134 -2.47 -1.42 1.50
CA LEU A 134 -2.63 -2.73 2.15
C LEU A 134 -3.79 -3.50 1.52
N ASP A 135 -3.68 -4.81 1.51
CA ASP A 135 -4.75 -5.70 1.07
C ASP A 135 -5.97 -5.59 1.99
N ASP A 136 -7.16 -5.83 1.42
CA ASP A 136 -8.43 -5.87 2.12
C ASP A 136 -9.00 -7.31 2.13
N PRO A 137 -8.43 -8.23 2.94
CA PRO A 137 -8.87 -9.61 2.98
C PRO A 137 -10.24 -9.76 3.63
N ASP A 138 -11.06 -10.65 3.10
CA ASP A 138 -12.29 -11.10 3.75
C ASP A 138 -11.94 -11.92 5.01
N LEU A 139 -12.46 -11.50 6.16
CA LEU A 139 -12.28 -12.21 7.44
C LEU A 139 -13.29 -13.37 7.63
N GLY A 140 -14.17 -13.58 6.66
CA GLY A 140 -15.08 -14.72 6.51
C GLY A 140 -16.28 -14.78 7.45
N ASN A 141 -17.33 -15.48 7.01
CA ASN A 141 -18.53 -15.94 7.73
C ASN A 141 -19.46 -14.90 8.38
N ALA A 142 -19.16 -13.61 8.42
CA ALA A 142 -20.09 -12.56 8.83
C ALA A 142 -20.54 -11.75 7.62
N LEU A 143 -21.78 -11.24 7.66
CA LEU A 143 -22.22 -10.30 6.64
C LEU A 143 -21.49 -8.96 6.86
N THR A 144 -20.75 -8.53 5.85
CA THR A 144 -19.99 -7.28 5.84
C THR A 144 -20.43 -6.39 4.66
N PRO A 145 -21.68 -5.91 4.65
CA PRO A 145 -22.13 -5.05 3.56
C PRO A 145 -21.19 -3.86 3.37
N GLY A 146 -20.93 -3.49 2.12
CA GLY A 146 -20.05 -2.37 1.79
C GLY A 146 -18.55 -2.67 1.79
N GLU A 147 -18.10 -3.84 2.24
CA GLU A 147 -16.73 -4.29 2.12
C GLU A 147 -16.29 -4.28 0.64
N GLY A 148 -15.05 -3.86 0.37
CA GLY A 148 -14.52 -3.68 -1.00
C GLY A 148 -15.04 -2.43 -1.73
N SER A 149 -16.05 -1.71 -1.20
CA SER A 149 -16.56 -0.47 -1.81
C SER A 149 -15.79 0.74 -1.29
N LEU A 150 -15.17 1.51 -2.19
CA LEU A 150 -14.38 2.67 -1.79
C LEU A 150 -15.22 3.95 -1.67
N LEU A 151 -14.89 4.79 -0.68
CA LEU A 151 -15.47 6.11 -0.40
C LEU A 151 -14.64 7.24 -1.01
N LEU A 152 -13.35 7.00 -1.22
CA LEU A 152 -12.42 7.86 -1.94
C LEU A 152 -12.04 7.18 -3.26
N PRO A 153 -11.55 7.94 -4.26
CA PRO A 153 -10.95 7.34 -5.43
C PRO A 153 -9.90 6.30 -5.04
N GLU A 154 -9.85 5.21 -5.78
CA GLU A 154 -8.79 4.23 -5.63
C GLU A 154 -7.44 4.94 -5.73
N LYS A 155 -6.57 4.70 -4.77
CA LYS A 155 -5.23 5.27 -4.82
C LYS A 155 -4.46 4.58 -5.92
N ASN A 156 -4.14 5.32 -6.95
CA ASN A 156 -3.29 4.84 -8.03
C ASN A 156 -1.84 4.99 -7.59
N TRP A 157 -1.26 3.91 -7.06
CA TRP A 157 0.14 3.86 -6.63
C TRP A 157 1.13 4.07 -7.80
N CYS A 158 0.61 4.14 -9.03
CA CYS A 158 1.37 4.53 -10.22
C CYS A 158 1.18 6.01 -10.58
N ASP A 159 0.46 6.82 -9.79
CA ASP A 159 0.31 8.26 -10.04
C ASP A 159 1.62 8.98 -9.70
N PRO A 160 2.22 9.74 -10.64
CA PRO A 160 3.46 10.48 -10.38
C PRO A 160 3.36 11.49 -9.22
N SER A 161 2.18 11.99 -8.88
CA SER A 161 1.99 12.88 -7.73
C SER A 161 2.18 12.18 -6.40
N ASP A 162 1.88 10.87 -6.33
CA ASP A 162 2.10 10.05 -5.12
C ASP A 162 3.57 9.69 -4.94
N TRP A 163 4.38 9.68 -6.02
CA TRP A 163 5.81 9.39 -5.98
C TRP A 163 6.62 10.48 -5.29
N LYS A 164 6.15 11.73 -5.33
CA LYS A 164 6.81 12.82 -4.62
C LYS A 164 6.75 12.61 -3.11
N ASP A 165 5.60 12.18 -2.59
CA ASP A 165 5.42 11.90 -1.17
C ASP A 165 6.34 10.74 -0.74
N TRP A 166 6.47 9.71 -1.59
CA TRP A 166 7.38 8.59 -1.37
C TRP A 166 8.86 9.01 -1.42
N GLN A 167 9.25 9.87 -2.38
CA GLN A 167 10.60 10.41 -2.46
C GLN A 167 10.95 11.31 -1.26
N ASP A 168 10.01 12.12 -0.80
CA ASP A 168 10.19 12.97 0.38
C ASP A 168 10.32 12.13 1.66
N GLU A 169 9.64 10.99 1.74
CA GLU A 169 9.73 10.02 2.83
C GLU A 169 11.09 9.30 2.83
N VAL A 170 11.52 8.84 1.67
CA VAL A 170 12.83 8.20 1.44
C VAL A 170 14.00 9.15 1.74
N ASN A 171 13.88 10.43 1.41
CA ASN A 171 14.91 11.43 1.62
C ASN A 171 15.00 11.93 3.07
N ARG A 172 13.95 11.75 3.87
CA ARG A 172 13.89 12.24 5.26
C ARG A 172 14.95 11.61 6.17
N ASP A 173 15.26 10.31 5.96
CA ASP A 173 16.19 9.54 6.81
C ASP A 173 17.55 9.28 6.16
N GLY A 174 17.78 9.75 4.93
CA GLY A 174 19.01 9.45 4.18
C GLY A 174 19.20 7.95 3.89
N LYS A 175 18.17 7.15 4.02
CA LYS A 175 18.16 5.69 3.85
C LYS A 175 17.04 5.26 2.93
N ALA A 176 17.20 5.50 1.63
CA ALA A 176 16.34 4.89 0.63
C ALA A 176 16.68 3.41 0.49
N TYR A 177 15.82 2.54 0.92
CA TYR A 177 15.93 1.09 0.67
C TYR A 177 14.84 0.57 -0.28
N GLY A 178 14.16 1.45 -0.99
CA GLY A 178 13.20 1.07 -2.02
C GLY A 178 13.87 1.11 -3.40
N TYR A 179 14.00 -0.04 -4.03
CA TYR A 179 14.30 -0.16 -5.45
C TYR A 179 12.99 -0.46 -6.16
N ASP A 180 12.68 0.28 -7.21
CA ASP A 180 11.43 0.19 -7.97
C ASP A 180 11.65 -0.27 -9.42
N PRO A 181 12.28 -1.43 -9.65
CA PRO A 181 12.49 -1.91 -11.00
C PRO A 181 11.17 -2.21 -11.69
N LEU A 182 11.06 -1.92 -12.98
CA LEU A 182 9.92 -2.36 -13.77
C LEU A 182 9.94 -3.89 -13.88
N ILE A 183 8.91 -4.53 -13.37
CA ILE A 183 8.72 -5.98 -13.43
C ILE A 183 7.59 -6.30 -14.39
N LEU A 184 7.85 -7.22 -15.32
CA LEU A 184 6.91 -7.70 -16.30
C LEU A 184 6.30 -9.03 -15.84
N ASN A 185 4.98 -9.15 -15.96
CA ASN A 185 4.25 -10.39 -15.74
C ASN A 185 4.27 -11.21 -17.06
N LEU A 186 5.16 -12.19 -17.14
CA LEU A 186 5.40 -12.96 -18.37
C LEU A 186 4.49 -14.19 -18.50
N ASP A 187 3.91 -14.69 -17.41
CA ASP A 187 3.08 -15.89 -17.39
C ASP A 187 1.58 -15.61 -17.16
N GLY A 188 1.20 -14.34 -17.01
CA GLY A 188 -0.19 -13.91 -16.84
C GLY A 188 -0.77 -14.14 -15.44
N LYS A 189 0.05 -14.56 -14.43
CA LYS A 189 -0.43 -14.89 -13.08
C LYS A 189 -0.26 -13.75 -12.06
N GLY A 190 0.16 -12.58 -12.52
CA GLY A 190 0.42 -11.41 -11.68
C GLY A 190 1.89 -11.27 -11.31
N ILE A 191 2.23 -10.10 -10.76
CA ILE A 191 3.60 -9.82 -10.31
C ILE A 191 3.84 -10.48 -8.96
N GLN A 192 4.89 -11.30 -8.89
CA GLN A 192 5.34 -11.97 -7.68
C GLN A 192 6.83 -11.69 -7.45
N THR A 193 7.20 -11.47 -6.20
CA THR A 193 8.59 -11.25 -5.78
C THR A 193 8.99 -12.24 -4.70
N LEU A 194 10.28 -12.47 -4.59
CA LEU A 194 10.90 -13.34 -3.59
C LEU A 194 11.63 -12.48 -2.56
N ALA A 195 11.39 -12.74 -1.29
CA ALA A 195 12.07 -12.03 -0.21
C ALA A 195 13.58 -12.34 -0.20
N PRO A 196 14.44 -11.41 0.27
CA PRO A 196 15.89 -11.64 0.37
C PRO A 196 16.28 -12.91 1.14
N SER A 197 15.47 -13.29 2.12
CA SER A 197 15.64 -14.52 2.90
C SER A 197 15.37 -15.82 2.11
N SER A 198 14.66 -15.71 0.99
CA SER A 198 14.25 -16.84 0.15
C SER A 198 15.16 -17.05 -1.06
N VAL A 199 16.04 -16.09 -1.35
CA VAL A 199 16.92 -16.09 -2.52
C VAL A 199 18.34 -15.69 -2.11
N SER A 200 19.32 -16.15 -2.89
CA SER A 200 20.72 -15.72 -2.74
C SER A 200 21.09 -14.58 -3.71
N ALA A 201 20.09 -13.84 -4.19
CA ALA A 201 20.31 -12.75 -5.13
C ALA A 201 21.12 -11.63 -4.48
N ARG A 202 22.13 -11.16 -5.21
CA ARG A 202 22.90 -9.97 -4.89
C ARG A 202 22.96 -9.09 -6.10
N PHE A 203 22.69 -7.81 -5.92
CA PHE A 203 22.72 -6.84 -7.01
C PHE A 203 23.17 -5.46 -6.50
N ASP A 204 23.84 -4.73 -7.35
CA ASP A 204 24.25 -3.35 -7.07
C ASP A 204 23.19 -2.38 -7.56
N HIS A 205 22.14 -2.18 -6.76
CA HIS A 205 21.00 -1.36 -7.14
C HIS A 205 21.30 0.12 -7.26
N ASN A 206 22.18 0.65 -6.41
CA ASN A 206 22.53 2.07 -6.38
C ASN A 206 23.78 2.41 -7.20
N ALA A 207 24.36 1.42 -7.86
CA ALA A 207 25.56 1.55 -8.69
C ALA A 207 26.76 2.15 -7.95
N ASP A 208 26.95 1.76 -6.66
CA ASP A 208 28.10 2.11 -5.84
C ASP A 208 29.27 1.10 -5.96
N GLY A 209 29.10 0.05 -6.73
CA GLY A 209 30.05 -1.03 -6.93
C GLY A 209 29.92 -2.17 -5.91
N ILE A 210 28.92 -2.14 -5.03
CA ILE A 210 28.73 -3.13 -3.97
C ILE A 210 27.40 -3.88 -4.17
N ALA A 211 27.45 -5.11 -4.62
CA ALA A 211 26.27 -5.96 -4.73
C ALA A 211 25.76 -6.37 -3.33
N THR A 212 24.59 -5.89 -2.95
CA THR A 212 23.90 -6.19 -1.68
C THR A 212 22.88 -7.31 -1.84
N ALA A 213 22.58 -8.03 -0.74
CA ALA A 213 21.52 -9.03 -0.75
C ALA A 213 20.17 -8.35 -0.95
N THR A 214 19.36 -8.87 -1.88
CA THR A 214 18.10 -8.25 -2.28
C THR A 214 17.03 -9.31 -2.52
N GLY A 215 15.74 -8.88 -2.48
CA GLY A 215 14.66 -9.64 -3.08
C GLY A 215 14.77 -9.64 -4.60
N TRP A 216 14.02 -10.53 -5.26
CA TRP A 216 14.08 -10.67 -6.72
C TRP A 216 12.71 -10.97 -7.32
N ALA A 217 12.56 -10.78 -8.63
CA ALA A 217 11.38 -11.24 -9.34
C ALA A 217 11.25 -12.76 -9.25
N ALA A 218 10.04 -13.28 -8.98
CA ALA A 218 9.78 -14.71 -8.95
C ALA A 218 9.72 -15.30 -10.37
N ALA A 219 9.78 -16.62 -10.46
CA ALA A 219 9.63 -17.31 -11.74
C ALA A 219 8.30 -16.91 -12.44
N GLY A 220 8.36 -16.69 -13.75
CA GLY A 220 7.23 -16.16 -14.53
C GLY A 220 7.15 -14.64 -14.55
N ASN A 221 8.07 -13.95 -13.88
CA ASN A 221 8.24 -12.50 -13.91
C ASN A 221 9.65 -12.15 -14.38
N GLY A 222 9.80 -11.00 -15.04
CA GLY A 222 11.09 -10.52 -15.51
C GLY A 222 11.31 -9.05 -15.18
N ILE A 223 12.55 -8.67 -14.88
CA ILE A 223 12.92 -7.27 -14.67
C ILE A 223 13.34 -6.69 -16.02
N LEU A 224 12.72 -5.57 -16.40
CA LEU A 224 13.07 -4.88 -17.64
C LEU A 224 14.42 -4.17 -17.49
N ALA A 225 15.33 -4.39 -18.45
CA ALA A 225 16.70 -3.93 -18.39
C ALA A 225 17.23 -3.47 -19.76
N LEU A 226 18.31 -2.69 -19.72
CA LEU A 226 19.06 -2.25 -20.88
C LEU A 226 20.57 -2.28 -20.55
N ASP A 227 21.36 -3.03 -21.31
CA ASP A 227 22.81 -3.10 -21.18
C ASP A 227 23.45 -1.80 -21.71
N LEU A 228 23.59 -0.82 -20.81
CA LEU A 228 24.05 0.53 -21.18
C LEU A 228 25.54 0.58 -21.54
N ASN A 229 26.34 -0.30 -20.95
CA ASN A 229 27.78 -0.30 -21.18
C ASN A 229 28.22 -1.34 -22.24
N ASN A 230 27.28 -2.10 -22.80
CA ASN A 230 27.48 -3.14 -23.80
C ASN A 230 28.48 -4.23 -23.38
N ASN A 231 28.53 -4.57 -22.10
CA ASN A 231 29.40 -5.63 -21.59
C ASN A 231 28.75 -7.02 -21.59
N GLY A 232 27.49 -7.11 -22.03
CA GLY A 232 26.71 -8.35 -22.10
C GLY A 232 26.11 -8.79 -20.77
N LYS A 233 26.13 -7.94 -19.75
CA LYS A 233 25.59 -8.20 -18.41
C LYS A 233 24.67 -7.06 -18.00
N ILE A 234 23.81 -7.34 -17.03
CA ILE A 234 23.06 -6.33 -16.28
C ILE A 234 23.61 -6.40 -14.85
N ASP A 235 24.48 -5.49 -14.49
CA ASP A 235 25.29 -5.58 -13.28
C ASP A 235 25.08 -4.41 -12.29
N SER A 236 24.33 -3.39 -12.67
CA SER A 236 23.97 -2.29 -11.77
C SER A 236 22.57 -1.74 -11.97
N GLY A 237 22.07 -1.01 -10.97
CA GLY A 237 20.77 -0.35 -11.02
C GLY A 237 20.63 0.74 -12.10
N LYS A 238 21.71 1.16 -12.72
CA LYS A 238 21.65 2.06 -13.90
C LYS A 238 21.14 1.35 -15.13
N GLU A 239 21.22 0.04 -15.19
CA GLU A 239 20.86 -0.81 -16.33
C GLU A 239 19.47 -1.46 -16.18
N ILE A 240 18.79 -1.22 -15.06
CA ILE A 240 17.39 -1.57 -14.86
C ILE A 240 16.54 -0.30 -14.78
N PHE A 241 15.30 -0.37 -15.30
CA PHE A 241 14.40 0.78 -15.29
C PHE A 241 13.81 0.93 -13.89
N GLY A 242 14.31 1.91 -13.13
CA GLY A 242 13.95 2.20 -11.76
C GLY A 242 14.42 3.59 -11.32
N ASN A 243 14.31 3.87 -10.04
CA ASN A 243 14.69 5.15 -9.43
C ASN A 243 16.23 5.41 -9.41
N HIS A 244 17.04 4.45 -9.79
CA HIS A 244 18.50 4.61 -9.97
C HIS A 244 18.94 4.74 -11.44
N SER A 245 18.00 4.65 -12.39
CA SER A 245 18.29 4.91 -13.79
C SER A 245 18.69 6.38 -13.99
N VAL A 246 19.66 6.62 -14.84
CA VAL A 246 20.13 7.97 -15.16
C VAL A 246 19.46 8.45 -16.44
N LEU A 247 18.77 9.58 -16.37
CA LEU A 247 18.10 10.21 -17.51
C LEU A 247 19.11 10.94 -18.41
N SER A 248 18.72 11.28 -19.62
CA SER A 248 19.54 12.00 -20.61
C SER A 248 20.08 13.36 -20.09
N ASN A 249 19.37 13.99 -19.16
CA ASN A 249 19.78 15.24 -18.51
C ASN A 249 20.77 15.03 -17.34
N GLY A 250 21.16 13.79 -17.03
CA GLY A 250 22.06 13.43 -15.93
C GLY A 250 21.42 13.32 -14.55
N ALA A 251 20.12 13.58 -14.41
CA ALA A 251 19.39 13.35 -13.17
C ALA A 251 19.01 11.86 -13.03
N THR A 252 18.72 11.41 -11.82
CA THR A 252 18.10 10.10 -11.61
C THR A 252 16.61 10.14 -11.93
N ALA A 253 16.09 9.04 -12.46
CA ALA A 253 14.68 8.93 -12.76
C ALA A 253 13.84 8.95 -11.47
N ALA A 254 12.67 9.56 -11.53
CA ALA A 254 11.71 9.53 -10.42
C ALA A 254 11.18 8.12 -10.15
N HIS A 255 11.07 7.30 -11.18
CA HIS A 255 10.58 5.92 -11.17
C HIS A 255 10.88 5.22 -12.49
N GLY A 256 10.71 3.91 -12.56
CA GLY A 256 11.06 3.11 -13.72
C GLY A 256 10.35 3.51 -15.02
N TYR A 257 9.10 3.96 -14.96
CA TYR A 257 8.39 4.45 -16.17
C TYR A 257 8.96 5.77 -16.68
N ALA A 258 9.45 6.65 -15.80
CA ALA A 258 10.14 7.88 -16.24
C ALA A 258 11.45 7.53 -16.98
N ALA A 259 12.17 6.53 -16.48
CA ALA A 259 13.36 6.02 -17.17
C ALA A 259 13.02 5.37 -18.52
N LEU A 260 11.93 4.58 -18.58
CA LEU A 260 11.51 3.93 -19.82
C LEU A 260 11.05 4.94 -20.87
N ALA A 261 10.40 6.03 -20.46
CA ALA A 261 9.93 7.07 -21.37
C ALA A 261 11.08 7.77 -22.17
N GLU A 262 12.32 7.74 -21.67
CA GLU A 262 13.48 8.25 -22.40
C GLU A 262 13.79 7.45 -23.70
N LEU A 263 13.24 6.22 -23.80
CA LEU A 263 13.42 5.39 -25.00
C LEU A 263 12.42 5.69 -26.11
N ASP A 264 11.40 6.52 -25.86
CA ASP A 264 10.44 6.98 -26.86
C ASP A 264 11.13 7.98 -27.81
N SER A 265 11.88 7.46 -28.77
CA SER A 265 12.71 8.26 -29.66
C SER A 265 11.90 9.02 -30.72
N ASN A 266 10.71 8.56 -31.03
CA ASN A 266 9.81 9.17 -32.02
C ASN A 266 8.71 10.05 -31.39
N HIS A 267 8.61 10.07 -30.03
CA HIS A 267 7.66 10.86 -29.25
C HIS A 267 6.19 10.55 -29.55
N ASP A 268 5.86 9.27 -29.80
CA ASP A 268 4.50 8.82 -30.04
C ASP A 268 3.79 8.30 -28.75
N ASN A 269 4.49 8.34 -27.61
CA ASN A 269 4.08 7.83 -26.31
C ASN A 269 3.91 6.29 -26.25
N LEU A 270 4.57 5.57 -27.14
CA LEU A 270 4.63 4.12 -27.17
C LEU A 270 6.09 3.67 -27.23
N ILE A 271 6.43 2.64 -26.50
CA ILE A 271 7.74 1.98 -26.62
C ILE A 271 7.56 0.74 -27.49
N ASN A 272 8.06 0.80 -28.71
CA ASN A 272 7.85 -0.25 -29.71
C ASN A 272 9.01 -0.32 -30.73
N GLN A 273 8.87 -1.14 -31.78
CA GLN A 273 9.90 -1.36 -32.81
C GLN A 273 10.29 -0.10 -33.61
N ALA A 274 9.52 0.98 -33.51
CA ALA A 274 9.85 2.25 -34.15
C ALA A 274 10.89 3.05 -33.34
N ASP A 275 11.18 2.65 -32.10
CA ASP A 275 12.16 3.28 -31.23
C ASP A 275 13.53 2.65 -31.38
N GLU A 276 14.56 3.50 -31.38
CA GLU A 276 15.95 3.13 -31.67
C GLU A 276 16.49 2.02 -30.76
N LEU A 277 16.15 2.06 -29.46
CA LEU A 277 16.67 1.14 -28.47
C LEU A 277 15.71 0.00 -28.08
N PHE A 278 14.52 -0.08 -28.69
CA PHE A 278 13.55 -1.13 -28.38
C PHE A 278 14.11 -2.55 -28.50
N SER A 279 14.88 -2.81 -29.59
CA SER A 279 15.48 -4.13 -29.83
C SER A 279 16.62 -4.48 -28.86
N SER A 280 17.13 -3.50 -28.10
CA SER A 280 18.19 -3.67 -27.10
C SER A 280 17.65 -3.96 -25.72
N LEU A 281 16.33 -3.84 -25.51
CA LEU A 281 15.69 -4.18 -24.25
C LEU A 281 15.88 -5.67 -23.93
N LYS A 282 16.05 -5.94 -22.65
CA LYS A 282 16.24 -7.28 -22.08
C LYS A 282 15.23 -7.51 -20.94
N VAL A 283 14.96 -8.76 -20.66
CA VAL A 283 14.11 -9.20 -19.53
C VAL A 283 14.78 -10.36 -18.81
#